data_f54b6678b5fa156dd6139cbb934038af
#
_entry.id   f54b6678b5fa156dd6139cbb934038af
#
_cell.length_a   1.000
_cell.length_b   1.000
_cell.length_c   1.000
_cell.angle_alpha   90.00
_cell.angle_beta   90.00
_cell.angle_gamma   90.00
#
_symmetry.space_group_name_H-M   'P 1'
#
loop_
_entity.id
_entity.type
_entity.pdbx_description
1 polymer ?
#
loop_
_entity_poly.entity_id
_entity_poly.type
_entity_poly.pdbx_seq_one_letter_code
_entity_poly.pdbx_strand_id
1 'polypeptide(L)'
;MPNYRNSTAGDITALNGAVTLTYRQFANGGVGVQVTNTFSATLTFEMTIDGTNWVAVQTTNVTTGVIATTATATGIYKFDVVGALSVRVRASAFTSGTATVTLVGMAG
;
A
#
# COMPACT_ATOMS: atom_id res chain seq x y z
N MET A 1 -17.75 19.66 4.79
CA MET A 1 -17.49 18.51 3.92
C MET A 1 -16.79 17.40 4.69
N PRO A 2 -17.41 16.27 4.87
CA PRO A 2 -16.74 15.18 5.58
C PRO A 2 -15.66 14.55 4.71
N ASN A 3 -14.55 14.22 5.34
CA ASN A 3 -13.54 13.38 4.72
C ASN A 3 -13.89 11.93 4.98
N TYR A 4 -13.73 11.10 3.97
CA TYR A 4 -13.93 9.68 4.10
C TYR A 4 -12.59 9.01 4.41
N ARG A 5 -12.57 8.25 5.48
CA ARG A 5 -11.45 7.38 5.79
C ARG A 5 -11.75 6.01 5.23
N ASN A 6 -10.92 5.57 4.31
CA ASN A 6 -11.01 4.25 3.74
C ASN A 6 -9.93 3.37 4.35
N SER A 7 -10.26 2.12 4.64
CA SER A 7 -9.27 1.18 5.13
C SER A 7 -9.56 -0.22 4.61
N THR A 8 -8.51 -1.01 4.51
CA THR A 8 -8.60 -2.41 4.17
C THR A 8 -7.42 -3.13 4.81
N ALA A 9 -7.59 -4.42 5.03
CA ALA A 9 -6.52 -5.26 5.54
C ALA A 9 -6.59 -6.62 4.87
N GLY A 10 -5.46 -7.27 4.74
CA GLY A 10 -5.39 -8.61 4.19
C GLY A 10 -4.03 -9.22 4.35
N ASP A 11 -3.92 -10.48 3.99
CA ASP A 11 -2.69 -11.24 4.07
C ASP A 11 -2.16 -11.52 2.67
N ILE A 12 -0.84 -11.35 2.50
CA ILE A 12 -0.15 -11.73 1.29
C ILE A 12 0.64 -13.01 1.60
N THR A 13 0.30 -14.07 0.88
CA THR A 13 0.87 -15.41 1.11
C THR A 13 1.47 -16.02 -0.16
N ALA A 14 1.52 -15.29 -1.25
CA ALA A 14 2.00 -15.80 -2.53
C ALA A 14 2.50 -14.66 -3.42
N LEU A 15 3.28 -15.03 -4.43
CA LEU A 15 3.72 -14.10 -5.47
C LEU A 15 2.50 -13.46 -6.14
N ASN A 16 2.59 -12.16 -6.37
CA ASN A 16 1.53 -11.33 -6.94
C ASN A 16 0.29 -11.19 -6.06
N GLY A 17 0.30 -11.74 -4.85
CA GLY A 17 -0.74 -11.43 -3.88
C GLY A 17 -0.72 -9.94 -3.56
N ALA A 18 -1.89 -9.36 -3.38
CA ALA A 18 -2.01 -7.93 -3.17
C ALA A 18 -3.13 -7.60 -2.19
N VAL A 19 -2.95 -6.49 -1.47
CA VAL A 19 -3.99 -5.86 -0.68
C VAL A 19 -4.29 -4.53 -1.34
N THR A 20 -5.54 -4.32 -1.73
CA THR A 20 -5.95 -3.17 -2.54
C THR A 20 -6.97 -2.32 -1.79
N LEU A 21 -6.74 -1.01 -1.78
CA LEU A 21 -7.68 -0.03 -1.25
C LEU A 21 -8.23 0.77 -2.43
N THR A 22 -9.55 0.69 -2.62
CA THR A 22 -10.22 1.47 -3.66
C THR A 22 -10.97 2.61 -2.99
N TYR A 23 -10.77 3.82 -3.50
CA TYR A 23 -11.42 5.00 -2.96
C TYR A 23 -12.84 5.15 -3.50
N ARG A 24 -13.71 5.65 -2.66
CA ARG A 24 -15.09 5.98 -3.07
C ARG A 24 -15.13 7.22 -3.93
N GLN A 25 -14.15 8.09 -3.75
CA GLN A 25 -13.89 9.31 -4.52
C GLN A 25 -12.40 9.35 -4.79
N PHE A 26 -11.95 10.28 -5.61
CA PHE A 26 -10.52 10.46 -5.80
C PHE A 26 -9.85 10.79 -4.47
N ALA A 27 -8.71 10.17 -4.24
CA ALA A 27 -7.90 10.45 -3.06
C ALA A 27 -7.38 11.89 -3.11
N ASN A 28 -7.37 12.55 -1.97
CA ASN A 28 -6.86 13.91 -1.85
C ASN A 28 -5.87 14.07 -0.70
N GLY A 29 -5.27 12.99 -0.28
CA GLY A 29 -4.33 13.01 0.85
C GLY A 29 -3.37 11.85 0.79
N GLY A 30 -2.89 11.45 1.96
CA GLY A 30 -1.91 10.39 2.08
C GLY A 30 -2.51 9.03 2.39
N VAL A 31 -1.71 8.02 2.17
CA VAL A 31 -2.00 6.64 2.57
C VAL A 31 -0.96 6.19 3.57
N GLY A 32 -1.43 5.57 4.65
CA GLY A 32 -0.60 4.84 5.59
C GLY A 32 -0.69 3.36 5.33
N VAL A 33 0.44 2.68 5.39
CA VAL A 33 0.53 1.23 5.22
C VAL A 33 1.22 0.67 6.44
N GLN A 34 0.59 -0.30 7.09
CA GLN A 34 1.23 -1.06 8.16
C GLN A 34 1.44 -2.49 7.71
N VAL A 35 2.68 -2.96 7.81
CA VAL A 35 3.04 -4.33 7.46
C VAL A 35 3.50 -5.04 8.72
N THR A 36 2.87 -6.15 9.02
CA THR A 36 3.15 -6.95 10.22
C THR A 36 3.35 -8.41 9.85
N ASN A 37 3.62 -9.22 10.87
CA ASN A 37 3.82 -10.66 10.74
C ASN A 37 5.22 -11.02 10.22
N THR A 38 5.45 -12.29 9.95
CA THR A 38 6.76 -12.80 9.52
C THR A 38 6.70 -13.30 8.09
N PHE A 39 7.55 -12.73 7.25
CA PHE A 39 7.57 -13.07 5.84
C PHE A 39 8.95 -12.86 5.23
N SER A 40 9.17 -13.51 4.09
CA SER A 40 10.32 -13.25 3.23
C SER A 40 9.77 -12.94 1.84
N ALA A 41 9.72 -11.65 1.51
CA ALA A 41 9.11 -11.16 0.27
C ALA A 41 9.55 -9.73 0.01
N THR A 42 9.39 -9.31 -1.24
CA THR A 42 9.50 -7.90 -1.61
C THR A 42 8.10 -7.38 -1.93
N LEU A 43 7.68 -6.35 -1.21
CA LEU A 43 6.39 -5.71 -1.40
C LEU A 43 6.59 -4.43 -2.20
N THR A 44 5.83 -4.27 -3.28
CA THR A 44 5.86 -3.06 -4.11
C THR A 44 4.59 -2.26 -3.86
N PHE A 45 4.76 -0.95 -3.64
CA PHE A 45 3.65 -0.02 -3.45
C PHE A 45 3.24 0.52 -4.81
N GLU A 46 1.97 0.42 -5.13
CA GLU A 46 1.46 0.79 -6.46
C GLU A 46 0.18 1.60 -6.35
N MET A 47 -0.05 2.46 -7.35
CA MET A 47 -1.31 3.18 -7.47
C MET A 47 -1.79 3.17 -8.91
N THR A 48 -3.09 3.40 -9.08
CA THR A 48 -3.70 3.55 -10.40
C THR A 48 -4.69 4.70 -10.39
N ILE A 49 -4.81 5.37 -11.53
CA ILE A 49 -5.83 6.41 -11.74
C ILE A 49 -6.97 5.86 -12.60
N ASP A 50 -6.66 5.02 -13.58
CA ASP A 50 -7.64 4.48 -14.52
C ASP A 50 -8.23 3.13 -14.10
N GLY A 51 -7.71 2.53 -13.05
CA GLY A 51 -8.17 1.23 -12.55
C GLY A 51 -7.55 0.03 -13.27
N THR A 52 -6.76 0.25 -14.30
CA THR A 52 -6.18 -0.82 -15.13
C THR A 52 -4.67 -0.82 -15.10
N ASN A 53 -4.05 0.34 -15.22
CA ASN A 53 -2.59 0.47 -15.27
C ASN A 53 -2.07 0.88 -13.89
N TRP A 54 -1.21 0.06 -13.33
CA TRP A 54 -0.62 0.25 -12.01
C TRP A 54 0.82 0.72 -12.15
N VAL A 55 1.19 1.69 -11.33
CA VAL A 55 2.52 2.30 -11.34
C VAL A 55 3.09 2.23 -9.93
N ALA A 56 4.35 1.81 -9.82
CA ALA A 56 5.05 1.81 -8.54
C ALA A 56 5.24 3.25 -8.05
N VAL A 57 5.02 3.47 -6.76
CA VAL A 57 5.14 4.79 -6.15
C VAL A 57 6.12 4.75 -5.00
N GLN A 58 6.79 5.88 -4.77
CA GLN A 58 7.71 6.01 -3.66
C GLN A 58 6.94 6.18 -2.35
N THR A 59 7.42 5.48 -1.33
CA THR A 59 6.91 5.61 0.04
C THR A 59 8.05 6.03 0.96
N THR A 60 7.69 6.59 2.10
CA THR A 60 8.65 6.91 3.17
C THR A 60 8.43 5.93 4.31
N ASN A 61 9.49 5.23 4.72
CA ASN A 61 9.49 4.47 5.96
C ASN A 61 9.44 5.45 7.12
N VAL A 62 8.39 5.36 7.93
CA VAL A 62 8.15 6.35 8.99
C VAL A 62 9.23 6.30 10.07
N THR A 63 9.82 5.12 10.30
CA THR A 63 10.85 4.94 11.33
C THR A 63 12.22 5.43 10.87
N THR A 64 12.59 5.13 9.63
CA THR A 64 13.96 5.39 9.13
C THR A 64 14.07 6.63 8.25
N GLY A 65 12.95 7.08 7.67
CA GLY A 65 12.96 8.17 6.70
C GLY A 65 13.40 7.75 5.30
N VAL A 66 13.67 6.48 5.08
CA VAL A 66 14.11 5.98 3.77
C VAL A 66 12.95 6.00 2.78
N ILE A 67 13.24 6.49 1.58
CA ILE A 67 12.25 6.56 0.48
C ILE A 67 12.55 5.44 -0.50
N ALA A 68 11.53 4.64 -0.81
CA ALA A 68 11.64 3.52 -1.75
C ALA A 68 10.28 3.13 -2.29
N THR A 69 10.28 2.44 -3.43
CA THR A 69 9.06 1.89 -4.02
C THR A 69 8.74 0.50 -3.49
N THR A 70 9.64 -0.09 -2.72
CA THR A 70 9.49 -1.45 -2.20
C THR A 70 9.82 -1.50 -0.72
N ALA A 71 9.36 -2.56 -0.07
CA ALA A 71 9.67 -2.87 1.32
C ALA A 71 9.88 -4.36 1.48
N THR A 72 10.82 -4.73 2.34
CA THR A 72 11.11 -6.13 2.67
C THR A 72 10.95 -6.43 4.15
N ALA A 73 10.53 -5.44 4.94
CA ALA A 73 10.45 -5.56 6.39
C ALA A 73 9.12 -5.04 6.90
N THR A 74 8.76 -5.49 8.10
CA THR A 74 7.62 -4.93 8.83
C THR A 74 7.86 -3.46 9.16
N GLY A 75 6.78 -2.71 9.32
CA GLY A 75 6.87 -1.31 9.66
C GLY A 75 5.67 -0.52 9.16
N ILE A 76 5.81 0.80 9.21
CA ILE A 76 4.80 1.73 8.72
C ILE A 76 5.42 2.56 7.61
N TYR A 77 4.69 2.66 6.51
CA TYR A 77 5.09 3.39 5.30
C TYR A 77 3.99 4.35 4.92
N LYS A 78 4.33 5.47 4.34
CA LYS A 78 3.34 6.47 3.92
C LYS A 78 3.71 7.07 2.57
N PHE A 79 2.69 7.50 1.82
CA PHE A 79 2.88 8.17 0.53
C PHE A 79 1.66 8.98 0.15
N ASP A 80 1.86 9.96 -0.71
CA ASP A 80 0.79 10.81 -1.24
C ASP A 80 0.13 10.14 -2.42
N VAL A 81 -1.19 10.27 -2.50
CA VAL A 81 -2.00 9.57 -3.52
C VAL A 81 -3.06 10.47 -4.13
N VAL A 82 -2.79 11.78 -4.19
CA VAL A 82 -3.77 12.72 -4.75
C VAL A 82 -4.15 12.29 -6.17
N GLY A 83 -5.45 12.14 -6.39
CA GLY A 83 -6.00 11.72 -7.67
C GLY A 83 -6.07 10.22 -7.90
N ALA A 84 -5.58 9.40 -6.98
CA ALA A 84 -5.61 7.96 -7.16
C ALA A 84 -7.02 7.39 -7.06
N LEU A 85 -7.34 6.46 -7.93
CA LEU A 85 -8.57 5.67 -7.82
C LEU A 85 -8.37 4.53 -6.84
N SER A 86 -7.25 3.85 -6.93
CA SER A 86 -6.90 2.74 -6.03
C SER A 86 -5.40 2.74 -5.74
N VAL A 87 -5.05 2.18 -4.59
CA VAL A 87 -3.67 1.92 -4.21
C VAL A 87 -3.58 0.48 -3.75
N ARG A 88 -2.40 -0.12 -3.90
CA ARG A 88 -2.21 -1.49 -3.43
C ARG A 88 -0.77 -1.75 -3.01
N VAL A 89 -0.61 -2.80 -2.20
CA VAL A 89 0.68 -3.41 -1.89
C VAL A 89 0.67 -4.78 -2.52
N ARG A 90 1.64 -5.07 -3.36
CA ARG A 90 1.73 -6.33 -4.10
C ARG A 90 3.08 -6.99 -3.84
N ALA A 91 3.08 -8.30 -3.64
CA ALA A 91 4.32 -9.06 -3.53
C ALA A 91 4.92 -9.25 -4.93
N SER A 92 5.92 -8.45 -5.25
CA SER A 92 6.65 -8.56 -6.52
C SER A 92 7.70 -9.67 -6.49
N ALA A 93 8.08 -10.12 -5.29
CA ALA A 93 8.86 -11.33 -5.06
C ALA A 93 8.35 -11.96 -3.77
N PHE A 94 8.31 -13.29 -3.72
CA PHE A 94 7.78 -13.99 -2.56
C PHE A 94 8.52 -15.31 -2.37
N THR A 95 9.02 -15.53 -1.15
CA THR A 95 9.70 -16.77 -0.77
C THR A 95 8.87 -17.57 0.23
N SER A 96 8.44 -16.97 1.32
CA SER A 96 7.75 -17.69 2.39
C SER A 96 7.04 -16.74 3.36
N GLY A 97 6.18 -17.29 4.18
CA GLY A 97 5.54 -16.59 5.28
C GLY A 97 4.23 -15.91 4.91
N THR A 98 3.85 -14.98 5.76
CA THR A 98 2.62 -14.19 5.59
C THR A 98 2.94 -12.73 5.89
N ALA A 99 2.65 -11.84 4.96
CA ALA A 99 2.69 -10.41 5.21
C ALA A 99 1.26 -9.92 5.43
N THR A 100 0.99 -9.44 6.63
CA THR A 100 -0.31 -8.84 6.96
C THR A 100 -0.23 -7.34 6.69
N VAL A 101 -1.03 -6.85 5.76
CA VAL A 101 -0.97 -5.48 5.28
C VAL A 101 -2.27 -4.78 5.60
N THR A 102 -2.16 -3.60 6.21
CA THR A 102 -3.29 -2.71 6.46
C THR A 102 -3.05 -1.40 5.74
N LEU A 103 -4.01 -1.00 4.92
CA LEU A 103 -3.99 0.25 4.16
C LEU A 103 -5.05 1.17 4.71
N VAL A 104 -4.68 2.42 4.98
CA VAL A 104 -5.61 3.46 5.41
C VAL A 104 -5.36 4.71 4.60
N GLY A 105 -6.42 5.26 4.02
CA GLY A 105 -6.32 6.47 3.23
C GLY A 105 -7.50 7.40 3.44
N MET A 106 -7.37 8.62 2.94
CA MET A 106 -8.42 9.63 3.00
C MET A 106 -8.91 9.91 1.60
N ALA A 107 -10.22 10.09 1.47
CA ALA A 107 -10.87 10.55 0.26
C ALA A 107 -11.91 11.59 0.66
N GLY A 108 -12.05 12.58 -0.13
CA GLY A 108 -12.98 13.66 0.21
C GLY A 108 -13.44 14.47 -0.96
#